data_1c7f06ee85bdafc53dd17f7ba6ac5484
#
_entry.id   1c7f06ee85bdafc53dd17f7ba6ac5484
#
_cell.length_a   1.000
_cell.length_b   1.000
_cell.length_c   1.000
_cell.angle_alpha   90.00
_cell.angle_beta   90.00
_cell.angle_gamma   90.00
#
_symmetry.space_group_name_H-M   'P 1'
#
loop_
_entity.id
_entity.type
_entity.pdbx_description
1 polymer ?
#
loop_
_entity_poly.entity_id
_entity_poly.type
_entity_poly.pdbx_seq_one_letter_code
_entity_poly.pdbx_strand_id
1 'polypeptide(L)'
;MSSFATMGRSIYVIASLAWLLVACATPSANQNSAFAHSQRAATDEPRVISPPGVETAEVKKLIDKAEVSFRSGDTTASSLLTNPEYLPAHEWPRFRQLIRAHAGASQLTVVAAQEPGDPLFVTGTIRDKHGAPLKEALIYIYQTSAKGWYSDKAPHISGNSGDQKHARLFGYLNTNENGQYEFRTIRPAGYPNSNLPAHIHIEIAVPGDEPHTFISEILFADDSRLTSEVRERSLREGLVIFPVTRATNGDWRVQADFQTR
;
A
#
# COMPACT_ATOMS: atom_id res chain seq x y z
N MET A 1 -17.36 66.11 -26.56
CA MET A 1 -18.77 66.45 -26.31
C MET A 1 -19.38 65.29 -25.58
N SER A 2 -19.60 65.54 -24.30
CA SER A 2 -20.72 65.21 -23.42
C SER A 2 -21.08 63.71 -23.29
N SER A 3 -20.69 63.04 -22.26
CA SER A 3 -21.27 63.03 -20.88
C SER A 3 -22.71 62.51 -20.84
N PHE A 4 -22.94 61.39 -20.15
CA PHE A 4 -23.84 61.30 -19.02
C PHE A 4 -23.76 59.91 -18.32
N ALA A 5 -23.45 59.98 -17.04
CA ALA A 5 -23.53 58.90 -16.09
C ALA A 5 -24.99 58.68 -15.65
N THR A 6 -25.36 57.47 -15.32
CA THR A 6 -26.54 57.25 -14.47
C THR A 6 -26.31 56.14 -13.47
N MET A 7 -26.32 56.51 -12.20
CA MET A 7 -26.35 55.67 -11.01
C MET A 7 -27.71 54.99 -10.89
N GLY A 8 -27.75 53.73 -10.58
CA GLY A 8 -28.95 52.99 -10.24
C GLY A 8 -28.75 52.12 -9.00
N ARG A 9 -29.52 52.40 -8.00
CA ARG A 9 -29.49 52.02 -6.58
C ARG A 9 -29.68 50.51 -6.31
N SER A 10 -28.94 50.08 -5.31
CA SER A 10 -29.14 48.80 -4.56
C SER A 10 -30.54 48.74 -3.93
N ILE A 11 -31.15 47.55 -4.03
CA ILE A 11 -32.27 47.14 -3.19
C ILE A 11 -31.85 45.86 -2.48
N TYR A 12 -31.66 45.98 -1.16
CA TYR A 12 -31.52 44.85 -0.25
C TYR A 12 -32.90 44.25 0.01
N VAL A 13 -33.06 42.93 -0.29
CA VAL A 13 -34.20 42.17 0.20
C VAL A 13 -33.68 41.24 1.27
N ILE A 14 -34.06 41.51 2.51
CA ILE A 14 -33.87 40.67 3.68
C ILE A 14 -34.99 39.63 3.67
N ALA A 15 -34.70 38.39 3.49
CA ALA A 15 -35.65 37.29 3.72
C ALA A 15 -35.19 36.49 4.94
N SER A 16 -36.08 36.47 5.90
CA SER A 16 -35.93 35.89 7.23
C SER A 16 -35.86 34.39 7.25
N LEU A 17 -35.00 33.88 8.12
CA LEU A 17 -34.78 32.48 8.46
C LEU A 17 -36.00 31.83 9.08
N ALA A 18 -36.34 30.66 8.59
CA ALA A 18 -37.07 29.65 9.36
C ALA A 18 -36.13 28.45 9.64
N TRP A 19 -35.82 28.26 10.92
CA TRP A 19 -35.05 27.10 11.41
C TRP A 19 -35.96 25.88 11.45
N LEU A 20 -35.70 24.92 10.58
CA LEU A 20 -36.22 23.54 10.74
C LEU A 20 -35.09 22.69 11.33
N LEU A 21 -35.22 22.36 12.61
CA LEU A 21 -34.44 21.34 13.28
C LEU A 21 -34.83 19.96 12.70
N VAL A 22 -34.04 19.45 11.78
CA VAL A 22 -34.06 18.05 11.42
C VAL A 22 -33.02 17.36 12.30
N ALA A 23 -33.50 16.52 13.20
CA ALA A 23 -32.66 15.64 14.01
C ALA A 23 -31.95 14.66 13.09
N CYS A 24 -30.66 14.90 12.81
CA CYS A 24 -29.80 13.91 12.16
C CYS A 24 -29.46 12.81 13.17
N ALA A 25 -29.99 11.63 12.93
CA ALA A 25 -29.45 10.41 13.53
C ALA A 25 -27.98 10.28 13.16
N THR A 26 -27.11 10.24 14.14
CA THR A 26 -25.68 10.00 13.98
C THR A 26 -25.45 8.57 13.47
N PRO A 27 -24.80 8.37 12.31
CA PRO A 27 -24.35 7.03 11.95
C PRO A 27 -23.23 6.60 12.90
N SER A 28 -23.32 5.37 13.33
CA SER A 28 -22.34 4.70 14.20
C SER A 28 -20.90 4.88 13.71
N ALA A 29 -20.04 5.41 14.58
CA ALA A 29 -18.68 5.86 14.31
C ALA A 29 -17.65 4.74 14.13
N ASN A 30 -18.03 3.53 13.67
CA ASN A 30 -17.13 2.36 13.75
C ASN A 30 -16.73 1.70 12.43
N GLN A 31 -17.04 2.31 11.26
CA GLN A 31 -16.59 1.75 9.96
C GLN A 31 -15.61 2.63 9.18
N ASN A 32 -15.28 3.83 9.66
CA ASN A 32 -14.45 4.77 8.91
C ASN A 32 -12.94 4.69 9.19
N SER A 33 -12.48 3.80 10.08
CA SER A 33 -11.08 3.83 10.50
C SER A 33 -10.10 3.14 9.56
N ALA A 34 -10.53 2.18 8.75
CA ALA A 34 -9.63 1.43 7.89
C ALA A 34 -9.18 2.22 6.64
N PHE A 35 -10.06 3.07 6.09
CA PHE A 35 -9.73 3.91 4.92
C PHE A 35 -9.09 5.26 5.28
N ALA A 36 -9.29 5.75 6.51
CA ALA A 36 -8.70 7.02 6.95
C ALA A 36 -7.17 6.97 7.13
N HIS A 37 -6.56 5.78 7.07
CA HIS A 37 -5.11 5.63 7.22
C HIS A 37 -4.31 6.00 5.96
N SER A 38 -4.95 6.10 4.78
CA SER A 38 -4.22 6.40 3.55
C SER A 38 -3.87 7.88 3.35
N GLN A 39 -4.43 8.79 4.17
CA GLN A 39 -4.25 10.25 3.96
C GLN A 39 -3.55 11.01 5.10
N ARG A 40 -3.05 10.35 6.13
CA ARG A 40 -2.19 11.05 7.09
C ARG A 40 -0.80 11.18 6.49
N ALA A 41 -0.43 12.42 6.16
CA ALA A 41 0.96 12.79 5.98
C ALA A 41 1.75 12.22 7.17
N ALA A 42 2.62 11.27 6.88
CA ALA A 42 3.44 10.64 7.91
C ALA A 42 4.51 11.64 8.37
N THR A 43 4.18 12.41 9.40
CA THR A 43 5.15 13.22 10.17
C THR A 43 5.80 12.40 11.29
N ASP A 44 5.58 11.10 11.32
CA ASP A 44 6.21 10.20 12.27
C ASP A 44 7.25 9.34 11.56
N GLU A 45 8.45 9.28 12.09
CA GLU A 45 9.40 8.20 11.81
C GLU A 45 8.66 6.86 11.78
N PRO A 46 9.03 5.92 10.88
CA PRO A 46 8.36 4.63 10.82
C PRO A 46 8.39 4.02 12.20
N ARG A 47 7.27 4.07 12.91
CA ARG A 47 7.16 3.43 14.22
C ARG A 47 7.45 1.96 14.00
N VAL A 48 8.64 1.55 14.44
CA VAL A 48 9.02 0.15 14.49
C VAL A 48 8.09 -0.49 15.52
N ILE A 49 6.96 -1.01 15.06
CA ILE A 49 6.11 -1.84 15.90
C ILE A 49 6.83 -3.17 16.01
N SER A 50 7.42 -3.41 17.15
CA SER A 50 8.03 -4.70 17.44
C SER A 50 6.96 -5.78 17.39
N PRO A 51 7.23 -6.94 16.75
CA PRO A 51 6.37 -8.09 16.91
C PRO A 51 6.22 -8.39 18.40
N PRO A 52 5.09 -8.91 18.84
CA PRO A 52 4.92 -9.27 20.23
C PRO A 52 5.95 -10.34 20.61
N GLY A 53 6.89 -9.98 21.46
CA GLY A 53 7.91 -10.90 21.97
C GLY A 53 9.36 -10.43 21.79
N VAL A 54 10.27 -11.17 22.38
CA VAL A 54 11.71 -11.01 22.24
C VAL A 54 12.17 -11.85 21.05
N GLU A 55 13.04 -11.29 20.20
CA GLU A 55 13.66 -12.01 19.10
C GLU A 55 14.34 -13.29 19.62
N THR A 56 13.91 -14.46 19.12
CA THR A 56 14.50 -15.72 19.56
C THR A 56 15.93 -15.88 19.06
N ALA A 57 16.73 -16.72 19.74
CA ALA A 57 18.10 -16.98 19.33
C ALA A 57 18.17 -17.52 17.88
N GLU A 58 17.19 -18.33 17.47
CA GLU A 58 17.09 -18.88 16.11
C GLU A 58 16.84 -17.77 15.09
N VAL A 59 15.87 -16.89 15.34
CA VAL A 59 15.56 -15.75 14.45
C VAL A 59 16.77 -14.83 14.34
N LYS A 60 17.41 -14.51 15.48
CA LYS A 60 18.62 -13.71 15.49
C LYS A 60 19.72 -14.33 14.61
N LYS A 61 19.96 -15.64 14.74
CA LYS A 61 20.95 -16.36 13.94
C LYS A 61 20.62 -16.32 12.43
N LEU A 62 19.33 -16.42 12.06
CA LEU A 62 18.91 -16.30 10.66
C LEU A 62 19.18 -14.91 10.12
N ILE A 63 18.86 -13.86 10.87
CA ILE A 63 19.11 -12.49 10.45
C ILE A 63 20.61 -12.19 10.35
N ASP A 64 21.41 -12.64 11.33
CA ASP A 64 22.87 -12.51 11.29
C ASP A 64 23.47 -13.21 10.04
N LYS A 65 22.97 -14.41 9.70
CA LYS A 65 23.34 -15.14 8.48
C LYS A 65 22.98 -14.34 7.22
N ALA A 66 21.79 -13.76 7.15
CA ALA A 66 21.36 -12.93 6.04
C ALA A 66 22.24 -11.68 5.87
N GLU A 67 22.59 -11.00 6.98
CA GLU A 67 23.50 -9.85 6.95
C GLU A 67 24.88 -10.20 6.41
N VAL A 68 25.41 -11.36 6.79
CA VAL A 68 26.70 -11.85 6.26
C VAL A 68 26.58 -12.08 4.76
N SER A 69 25.52 -12.78 4.30
CA SER A 69 25.34 -13.07 2.88
C SER A 69 25.16 -11.83 2.02
N PHE A 70 24.52 -10.77 2.54
CA PHE A 70 24.47 -9.49 1.82
C PHE A 70 25.83 -8.81 1.74
N ARG A 71 26.61 -8.81 2.83
CA ARG A 71 27.96 -8.21 2.85
C ARG A 71 28.94 -8.89 1.89
N SER A 72 28.81 -10.20 1.71
CA SER A 72 29.63 -10.97 0.75
C SER A 72 29.12 -10.89 -0.68
N GLY A 73 27.91 -10.36 -0.93
CA GLY A 73 27.29 -10.31 -2.25
C GLY A 73 26.69 -11.65 -2.70
N ASP A 74 26.56 -12.62 -1.79
CA ASP A 74 26.11 -13.98 -2.11
C ASP A 74 24.59 -14.13 -2.20
N THR A 75 23.83 -13.05 -1.92
CA THR A 75 22.37 -13.09 -1.88
C THR A 75 21.73 -11.83 -2.42
N THR A 76 20.43 -11.92 -2.69
CA THR A 76 19.56 -10.80 -3.07
C THR A 76 18.35 -10.73 -2.14
N ALA A 77 17.64 -9.60 -2.12
CA ALA A 77 16.37 -9.48 -1.40
C ALA A 77 15.37 -10.56 -1.84
N SER A 78 15.22 -10.79 -3.14
CA SER A 78 14.35 -11.87 -3.66
C SER A 78 14.77 -13.25 -3.14
N SER A 79 16.07 -13.56 -3.13
CA SER A 79 16.56 -14.85 -2.66
C SER A 79 16.22 -15.12 -1.19
N LEU A 80 16.30 -14.09 -0.34
CA LEU A 80 15.95 -14.23 1.08
C LEU A 80 14.43 -14.30 1.30
N LEU A 81 13.66 -13.47 0.59
CA LEU A 81 12.20 -13.44 0.71
C LEU A 81 11.55 -14.72 0.19
N THR A 82 12.17 -15.40 -0.77
CA THR A 82 11.63 -16.64 -1.35
C THR A 82 12.16 -17.90 -0.70
N ASN A 83 13.19 -17.81 0.14
CA ASN A 83 13.75 -18.97 0.83
C ASN A 83 12.95 -19.31 2.10
N PRO A 84 12.32 -20.49 2.18
CA PRO A 84 11.52 -20.90 3.35
C PRO A 84 12.29 -20.87 4.67
N GLU A 85 13.62 -21.01 4.65
CA GLU A 85 14.46 -20.91 5.86
C GLU A 85 14.27 -19.57 6.59
N TYR A 86 14.05 -18.47 5.84
CA TYR A 86 13.94 -17.12 6.41
C TYR A 86 12.49 -16.70 6.77
N LEU A 87 11.48 -17.53 6.46
CA LEU A 87 10.08 -17.20 6.82
C LEU A 87 9.90 -16.79 8.30
N PRO A 88 10.54 -17.45 9.28
CA PRO A 88 10.43 -17.02 10.68
C PRO A 88 10.97 -15.62 10.97
N ALA A 89 11.83 -15.09 10.08
CA ALA A 89 12.42 -13.75 10.23
C ALA A 89 11.57 -12.65 9.58
N HIS A 90 10.64 -12.95 8.67
CA HIS A 90 9.91 -11.96 7.86
C HIS A 90 9.11 -10.95 8.72
N GLU A 91 8.57 -11.37 9.85
CA GLU A 91 7.79 -10.52 10.75
C GLU A 91 8.68 -9.62 11.62
N TRP A 92 10.00 -9.78 11.60
CA TRP A 92 10.90 -9.07 12.50
C TRP A 92 11.43 -7.76 11.89
N PRO A 93 11.37 -6.65 12.65
CA PRO A 93 11.80 -5.34 12.16
C PRO A 93 13.22 -5.32 11.63
N ARG A 94 14.16 -5.99 12.30
CA ARG A 94 15.57 -6.05 11.88
C ARG A 94 15.74 -6.71 10.50
N PHE A 95 15.02 -7.80 10.24
CA PHE A 95 15.03 -8.44 8.92
C PHE A 95 14.45 -7.51 7.85
N ARG A 96 13.34 -6.85 8.14
CA ARG A 96 12.70 -5.90 7.23
C ARG A 96 13.60 -4.72 6.90
N GLN A 97 14.31 -4.18 7.91
CA GLN A 97 15.31 -3.12 7.72
C GLN A 97 16.46 -3.62 6.85
N LEU A 98 16.91 -4.86 7.03
CA LEU A 98 17.96 -5.47 6.20
C LEU A 98 17.51 -5.56 4.74
N ILE A 99 16.30 -6.05 4.46
CA ILE A 99 15.73 -6.11 3.10
C ILE A 99 15.61 -4.69 2.51
N ARG A 100 15.14 -3.71 3.29
CA ARG A 100 15.05 -2.30 2.87
C ARG A 100 16.42 -1.71 2.49
N ALA A 101 17.43 -1.94 3.31
CA ALA A 101 18.78 -1.42 3.08
C ALA A 101 19.44 -1.97 1.80
N HIS A 102 18.95 -3.10 1.29
CA HIS A 102 19.44 -3.77 0.08
C HIS A 102 18.42 -3.74 -1.06
N ALA A 103 17.46 -2.81 -1.01
CA ALA A 103 16.48 -2.58 -2.07
C ALA A 103 17.14 -1.81 -3.22
N GLY A 104 17.81 -2.51 -4.13
CA GLY A 104 18.51 -1.89 -5.25
C GLY A 104 17.99 -2.27 -6.64
N ALA A 105 17.14 -3.29 -6.71
CA ALA A 105 16.59 -3.79 -7.97
C ALA A 105 15.19 -3.25 -8.24
N SER A 106 14.86 -3.07 -9.53
CA SER A 106 13.49 -2.73 -9.97
C SER A 106 12.60 -3.97 -10.16
N GLN A 107 13.13 -5.16 -9.90
CA GLN A 107 12.43 -6.43 -9.97
C GLN A 107 12.57 -7.16 -8.64
N LEU A 108 11.45 -7.70 -8.12
CA LEU A 108 11.40 -8.38 -6.84
C LEU A 108 10.48 -9.60 -6.90
N THR A 109 10.87 -10.70 -6.27
CA THR A 109 9.96 -11.81 -5.95
C THR A 109 9.81 -11.89 -4.44
N VAL A 110 8.57 -11.82 -3.94
CA VAL A 110 8.29 -11.73 -2.50
C VAL A 110 7.74 -13.02 -1.90
N VAL A 111 7.46 -14.02 -2.72
CA VAL A 111 6.89 -15.30 -2.29
C VAL A 111 7.72 -16.47 -2.78
N ALA A 112 7.83 -17.50 -1.96
CA ALA A 112 8.41 -18.77 -2.37
C ALA A 112 7.50 -19.46 -3.41
N ALA A 113 8.08 -20.36 -4.23
CA ALA A 113 7.34 -21.06 -5.28
C ALA A 113 6.17 -21.90 -4.75
N GLN A 114 6.25 -22.35 -3.50
CA GLN A 114 5.22 -23.15 -2.82
C GLN A 114 4.23 -22.31 -2.00
N GLU A 115 4.33 -20.97 -2.04
CA GLU A 115 3.36 -20.11 -1.34
C GLU A 115 1.95 -20.39 -1.86
N PRO A 116 0.98 -20.74 -0.98
CA PRO A 116 -0.39 -21.01 -1.39
C PRO A 116 -1.05 -19.76 -1.97
N GLY A 117 -1.72 -19.91 -3.11
CA GLY A 117 -2.47 -18.83 -3.78
C GLY A 117 -2.18 -18.79 -5.27
N ASP A 118 -2.95 -17.99 -5.98
CA ASP A 118 -2.78 -17.78 -7.41
C ASP A 118 -1.59 -16.85 -7.69
N PRO A 119 -0.64 -17.22 -8.53
CA PRO A 119 0.48 -16.34 -8.88
C PRO A 119 0.01 -15.02 -9.47
N LEU A 120 0.57 -13.93 -8.97
CA LEU A 120 0.30 -12.56 -9.42
C LEU A 120 1.60 -11.86 -9.81
N PHE A 121 1.58 -11.27 -10.99
CA PHE A 121 2.63 -10.48 -11.55
C PHE A 121 2.19 -9.03 -11.66
N VAL A 122 2.87 -8.12 -10.99
CA VAL A 122 2.56 -6.70 -10.98
C VAL A 122 3.70 -5.94 -11.66
N THR A 123 3.36 -5.11 -12.63
CA THR A 123 4.27 -4.16 -13.27
C THR A 123 3.70 -2.76 -13.16
N GLY A 124 4.54 -1.74 -13.26
CA GLY A 124 4.05 -0.38 -13.29
C GLY A 124 5.15 0.65 -13.50
N THR A 125 4.71 1.89 -13.60
CA THR A 125 5.59 3.07 -13.71
C THR A 125 5.19 4.06 -12.64
N ILE A 126 6.17 4.58 -11.90
CA ILE A 126 5.98 5.69 -10.97
C ILE A 126 6.37 6.98 -11.69
N ARG A 127 5.51 7.99 -11.59
CA ARG A 127 5.72 9.33 -12.13
C ARG A 127 5.61 10.37 -11.04
N ASP A 128 6.34 11.44 -11.19
CA ASP A 128 6.21 12.61 -10.32
C ASP A 128 4.90 13.37 -10.57
N LYS A 129 4.65 14.42 -9.80
CA LYS A 129 3.48 15.30 -9.95
C LYS A 129 3.38 16.01 -11.31
N HIS A 130 4.47 16.07 -12.07
CA HIS A 130 4.54 16.67 -13.42
C HIS A 130 4.42 15.62 -14.53
N GLY A 131 4.33 14.34 -14.19
CA GLY A 131 4.22 13.23 -15.11
C GLY A 131 5.56 12.66 -15.60
N ALA A 132 6.70 13.17 -15.11
CA ALA A 132 8.00 12.61 -15.42
C ALA A 132 8.26 11.29 -14.66
N PRO A 133 8.95 10.30 -15.29
CA PRO A 133 9.31 9.07 -14.60
C PRO A 133 10.18 9.34 -13.35
N LEU A 134 9.82 8.73 -12.22
CA LEU A 134 10.60 8.77 -10.99
C LEU A 134 11.61 7.62 -10.97
N LYS A 135 12.88 7.96 -11.18
CA LYS A 135 14.02 7.06 -11.01
C LYS A 135 14.33 6.86 -9.53
N GLU A 136 14.77 5.64 -9.17
CA GLU A 136 15.24 5.30 -7.82
C GLU A 136 14.23 5.60 -6.68
N ALA A 137 12.94 5.71 -7.00
CA ALA A 137 11.92 5.79 -5.98
C ALA A 137 11.87 4.47 -5.22
N LEU A 138 12.03 4.54 -3.89
CA LEU A 138 11.93 3.35 -3.04
C LEU A 138 10.45 2.99 -2.85
N ILE A 139 10.10 1.80 -3.25
CA ILE A 139 8.76 1.24 -3.13
C ILE A 139 8.77 0.20 -2.01
N TYR A 140 7.85 0.35 -1.06
CA TYR A 140 7.51 -0.67 -0.09
C TYR A 140 6.15 -1.25 -0.42
N ILE A 141 6.06 -2.56 -0.51
CA ILE A 141 4.81 -3.29 -0.70
C ILE A 141 4.58 -4.27 0.43
N TYR A 142 3.31 -4.47 0.80
CA TYR A 142 2.91 -5.54 1.71
C TYR A 142 1.45 -5.93 1.48
N GLN A 143 1.13 -7.18 1.78
CA GLN A 143 -0.19 -7.74 1.52
C GLN A 143 -0.54 -8.90 2.44
N THR A 144 -1.79 -9.30 2.40
CA THR A 144 -2.27 -10.54 3.02
C THR A 144 -1.90 -11.77 2.17
N SER A 145 -1.92 -12.92 2.81
CA SER A 145 -1.87 -14.24 2.14
C SER A 145 -3.17 -14.56 1.39
N ALA A 146 -3.24 -15.70 0.74
CA ALA A 146 -4.46 -16.25 0.13
C ALA A 146 -5.60 -16.53 1.14
N LYS A 147 -5.29 -16.47 2.45
CA LYS A 147 -6.29 -16.57 3.55
C LYS A 147 -6.78 -15.21 4.05
N GLY A 148 -6.24 -14.11 3.54
CA GLY A 148 -6.54 -12.76 4.03
C GLY A 148 -5.83 -12.41 5.35
N TRP A 149 -4.73 -13.09 5.67
CA TRP A 149 -3.94 -12.90 6.90
C TRP A 149 -2.60 -12.25 6.59
N TYR A 150 -2.17 -11.31 7.42
CA TYR A 150 -0.81 -10.73 7.33
C TYR A 150 0.26 -11.64 7.93
N SER A 151 -0.09 -12.44 8.93
CA SER A 151 0.79 -13.37 9.64
C SER A 151 0.17 -14.77 9.65
N ASP A 152 0.99 -15.81 9.66
CA ASP A 152 0.50 -17.18 9.81
C ASP A 152 -0.02 -17.47 11.24
N LYS A 153 0.36 -16.62 12.21
CA LYS A 153 0.01 -16.80 13.63
C LYS A 153 -1.27 -16.08 14.04
N ALA A 154 -1.62 -15.03 13.30
CA ALA A 154 -2.78 -14.20 13.65
C ALA A 154 -3.55 -13.83 12.39
N PRO A 155 -4.86 -14.13 12.32
CA PRO A 155 -5.71 -13.55 11.30
C PRO A 155 -5.73 -12.02 11.49
N HIS A 156 -6.02 -11.29 10.42
CA HIS A 156 -6.26 -9.86 10.53
C HIS A 156 -7.39 -9.61 11.53
N ILE A 157 -7.12 -8.77 12.52
CA ILE A 157 -8.12 -8.31 13.49
C ILE A 157 -8.55 -6.92 13.07
N SER A 158 -9.85 -6.73 12.86
CA SER A 158 -10.43 -5.45 12.49
C SER A 158 -9.96 -4.34 13.45
N GLY A 159 -9.44 -3.26 12.87
CA GLY A 159 -8.92 -2.11 13.64
C GLY A 159 -7.52 -2.30 14.22
N ASN A 160 -6.88 -3.43 14.02
CA ASN A 160 -5.50 -3.64 14.45
C ASN A 160 -4.52 -3.22 13.34
N SER A 161 -4.07 -1.97 13.39
CA SER A 161 -3.04 -1.46 12.49
C SER A 161 -1.66 -2.09 12.72
N GLY A 162 -1.45 -2.82 13.80
CA GLY A 162 -0.20 -3.48 14.13
C GLY A 162 0.16 -4.60 13.18
N ASP A 163 -0.82 -5.41 12.79
CA ASP A 163 -0.61 -6.59 11.94
C ASP A 163 -0.08 -6.25 10.54
N GLN A 164 -0.46 -5.10 9.99
CA GLN A 164 -0.04 -4.65 8.68
C GLN A 164 1.49 -4.46 8.59
N LYS A 165 2.11 -3.96 9.66
CA LYS A 165 3.55 -3.72 9.72
C LYS A 165 4.36 -5.00 9.95
N HIS A 166 3.70 -6.10 10.23
CA HIS A 166 4.29 -7.43 10.41
C HIS A 166 3.88 -8.39 9.29
N ALA A 167 3.35 -7.85 8.18
CA ALA A 167 2.97 -8.68 7.04
C ALA A 167 4.11 -9.61 6.65
N ARG A 168 3.84 -10.91 6.58
CA ARG A 168 4.80 -11.91 6.15
C ARG A 168 5.17 -11.73 4.68
N LEU A 169 4.20 -11.32 3.86
CA LEU A 169 4.40 -11.04 2.44
C LEU A 169 4.62 -9.53 2.26
N PHE A 170 5.87 -9.16 2.09
CA PHE A 170 6.31 -7.78 1.93
C PHE A 170 7.57 -7.71 1.06
N GLY A 171 7.92 -6.52 0.61
CA GLY A 171 9.20 -6.29 -0.03
C GLY A 171 9.52 -4.83 -0.26
N TYR A 172 10.77 -4.58 -0.58
CA TYR A 172 11.30 -3.27 -0.96
C TYR A 172 12.02 -3.39 -2.30
N LEU A 173 11.72 -2.48 -3.22
CA LEU A 173 12.37 -2.40 -4.52
C LEU A 173 12.48 -0.94 -4.95
N ASN A 174 13.36 -0.66 -5.91
CA ASN A 174 13.50 0.67 -6.46
C ASN A 174 12.96 0.71 -7.89
N THR A 175 12.51 1.87 -8.34
CA THR A 175 12.24 2.09 -9.76
C THR A 175 13.54 2.19 -10.57
N ASN A 176 13.50 1.75 -11.83
CA ASN A 176 14.61 1.92 -12.78
C ASN A 176 14.68 3.36 -13.35
N GLU A 177 15.59 3.58 -14.29
CA GLU A 177 15.80 4.86 -14.99
C GLU A 177 14.54 5.42 -15.66
N ASN A 178 13.58 4.55 -16.02
CA ASN A 178 12.32 4.90 -16.65
C ASN A 178 11.15 4.97 -15.67
N GLY A 179 11.42 4.94 -14.34
CA GLY A 179 10.41 4.91 -13.30
C GLY A 179 9.67 3.58 -13.20
N GLN A 180 10.13 2.52 -13.88
CA GLN A 180 9.45 1.23 -13.96
C GLN A 180 9.82 0.34 -12.79
N TYR A 181 8.87 -0.50 -12.38
CA TYR A 181 9.03 -1.52 -11.36
C TYR A 181 8.24 -2.79 -11.70
N GLU A 182 8.65 -3.89 -11.10
CA GLU A 182 8.02 -5.19 -11.27
C GLU A 182 8.14 -6.02 -9.99
N PHE A 183 7.07 -6.69 -9.58
CA PHE A 183 7.20 -7.71 -8.55
C PHE A 183 6.28 -8.90 -8.79
N ARG A 184 6.71 -10.06 -8.25
CA ARG A 184 5.98 -11.32 -8.27
C ARG A 184 5.53 -11.67 -6.86
N THR A 185 4.26 -12.02 -6.75
CA THR A 185 3.60 -12.39 -5.50
C THR A 185 2.49 -13.39 -5.77
N ILE A 186 1.59 -13.59 -4.81
CA ILE A 186 0.31 -14.24 -4.99
C ILE A 186 -0.82 -13.21 -4.94
N ARG A 187 -1.96 -13.54 -5.51
CA ARG A 187 -3.16 -12.72 -5.34
C ARG A 187 -3.61 -12.76 -3.87
N PRO A 188 -3.67 -11.62 -3.16
CA PRO A 188 -4.13 -11.59 -1.79
C PRO A 188 -5.62 -11.93 -1.71
N ALA A 189 -6.08 -12.44 -0.57
CA ALA A 189 -7.49 -12.44 -0.24
C ALA A 189 -7.82 -11.20 0.60
N GLY A 190 -9.07 -10.74 0.51
CA GLY A 190 -9.57 -9.72 1.42
C GLY A 190 -9.69 -10.25 2.85
N TYR A 191 -9.68 -9.37 3.83
CA TYR A 191 -9.73 -9.74 5.24
C TYR A 191 -10.92 -10.64 5.58
N PRO A 192 -10.73 -11.66 6.41
CA PRO A 192 -11.83 -12.40 6.99
C PRO A 192 -12.75 -11.44 7.77
N ASN A 193 -14.04 -11.67 7.71
CA ASN A 193 -15.05 -10.86 8.42
C ASN A 193 -15.07 -9.36 8.03
N SER A 194 -14.62 -9.02 6.83
CA SER A 194 -14.65 -7.67 6.30
C SER A 194 -15.22 -7.65 4.89
N ASN A 195 -15.85 -6.55 4.51
CA ASN A 195 -16.34 -6.30 3.15
C ASN A 195 -15.32 -5.50 2.31
N LEU A 196 -14.12 -5.25 2.85
CA LEU A 196 -13.08 -4.58 2.09
C LEU A 196 -12.56 -5.48 0.96
N PRO A 197 -12.38 -4.94 -0.25
CA PRO A 197 -11.76 -5.67 -1.36
C PRO A 197 -10.36 -6.15 -1.00
N ALA A 198 -9.90 -7.19 -1.66
CA ALA A 198 -8.50 -7.59 -1.63
C ALA A 198 -7.63 -6.48 -2.22
N HIS A 199 -6.47 -6.24 -1.60
CA HIS A 199 -5.56 -5.16 -2.03
C HIS A 199 -4.12 -5.46 -1.65
N ILE A 200 -3.20 -4.78 -2.34
CA ILE A 200 -1.80 -4.70 -1.97
C ILE A 200 -1.51 -3.27 -1.56
N HIS A 201 -0.97 -3.07 -0.37
CA HIS A 201 -0.49 -1.75 0.05
C HIS A 201 0.79 -1.41 -0.69
N ILE A 202 0.90 -0.15 -1.10
CA ILE A 202 2.09 0.41 -1.73
C ILE A 202 2.43 1.77 -1.11
N GLU A 203 3.69 1.91 -0.68
CA GLU A 203 4.24 3.16 -0.16
C GLU A 203 5.45 3.53 -1.03
N ILE A 204 5.48 4.76 -1.54
CA ILE A 204 6.50 5.23 -2.46
C ILE A 204 7.22 6.42 -1.83
N ALA A 205 8.48 6.24 -1.46
CA ALA A 205 9.34 7.34 -1.04
C ALA A 205 9.90 8.04 -2.27
N VAL A 206 9.60 9.34 -2.40
CA VAL A 206 10.03 10.16 -3.53
C VAL A 206 11.46 10.66 -3.26
N PRO A 207 12.43 10.37 -4.15
CA PRO A 207 13.80 10.85 -3.99
C PRO A 207 13.86 12.38 -3.86
N GLY A 208 14.55 12.87 -2.83
CA GLY A 208 14.73 14.31 -2.60
C GLY A 208 13.52 15.04 -1.99
N ASP A 209 12.46 14.33 -1.65
CA ASP A 209 11.27 14.89 -0.99
C ASP A 209 11.03 14.18 0.37
N GLU A 210 12.08 13.88 1.08
CA GLU A 210 12.00 13.33 2.45
C GLU A 210 11.44 14.40 3.42
N PRO A 211 10.48 14.10 4.29
CA PRO A 211 9.99 12.74 4.65
C PRO A 211 8.71 12.30 3.94
N HIS A 212 8.37 12.87 2.79
CA HIS A 212 7.11 12.58 2.15
C HIS A 212 7.08 11.20 1.49
N THR A 213 6.06 10.43 1.84
CA THR A 213 5.78 9.13 1.25
C THR A 213 4.39 9.17 0.62
N PHE A 214 4.30 8.82 -0.66
CA PHE A 214 3.03 8.60 -1.32
C PHE A 214 2.50 7.22 -0.91
N ILE A 215 1.31 7.17 -0.33
CA ILE A 215 0.67 5.93 0.14
C ILE A 215 -0.56 5.66 -0.70
N SER A 216 -0.70 4.45 -1.20
CA SER A 216 -1.85 4.00 -1.97
C SER A 216 -2.09 2.49 -1.81
N GLU A 217 -3.04 1.98 -2.58
CA GLU A 217 -3.39 0.57 -2.64
C GLU A 217 -3.56 0.13 -4.10
N ILE A 218 -3.21 -1.11 -4.40
CA ILE A 218 -3.53 -1.77 -5.66
C ILE A 218 -4.82 -2.54 -5.45
N LEU A 219 -5.94 -1.98 -5.91
CA LEU A 219 -7.26 -2.61 -5.89
C LEU A 219 -7.51 -3.35 -7.21
N PHE A 220 -8.15 -4.50 -7.14
CA PHE A 220 -8.40 -5.38 -8.30
C PHE A 220 -9.81 -5.16 -8.84
N ALA A 221 -9.94 -4.79 -10.11
CA ALA A 221 -11.22 -4.44 -10.73
C ALA A 221 -12.25 -5.60 -10.77
N ASP A 222 -11.78 -6.83 -10.66
CA ASP A 222 -12.57 -8.06 -10.68
C ASP A 222 -12.88 -8.62 -9.28
N ASP A 223 -12.51 -7.91 -8.20
CA ASP A 223 -12.85 -8.34 -6.84
C ASP A 223 -14.36 -8.21 -6.61
N SER A 224 -15.00 -9.29 -6.18
CA SER A 224 -16.44 -9.35 -5.94
C SER A 224 -16.92 -8.43 -4.81
N ARG A 225 -16.04 -8.03 -3.90
CA ARG A 225 -16.31 -7.07 -2.82
C ARG A 225 -16.24 -5.62 -3.29
N LEU A 226 -15.72 -5.38 -4.51
CA LEU A 226 -15.66 -4.06 -5.12
C LEU A 226 -17.02 -3.69 -5.74
N THR A 227 -18.04 -3.56 -4.89
CA THR A 227 -19.38 -3.10 -5.29
C THR A 227 -19.33 -1.71 -5.89
N SER A 228 -20.39 -1.26 -6.58
CA SER A 228 -20.44 0.09 -7.14
C SER A 228 -20.20 1.17 -6.08
N GLU A 229 -20.79 1.01 -4.89
CA GLU A 229 -20.61 1.94 -3.77
C GLU A 229 -19.15 1.97 -3.27
N VAL A 230 -18.53 0.80 -3.09
CA VAL A 230 -17.13 0.68 -2.68
C VAL A 230 -16.21 1.28 -3.73
N ARG A 231 -16.48 1.02 -5.02
CA ARG A 231 -15.75 1.59 -6.15
C ARG A 231 -15.79 3.13 -6.14
N GLU A 232 -16.99 3.70 -6.06
CA GLU A 232 -17.16 5.15 -6.02
C GLU A 232 -16.46 5.79 -4.82
N ARG A 233 -16.56 5.16 -3.64
CA ARG A 233 -15.87 5.62 -2.44
C ARG A 233 -14.35 5.58 -2.63
N SER A 234 -13.79 4.47 -3.09
CA SER A 234 -12.34 4.31 -3.32
C SER A 234 -11.81 5.36 -4.29
N LEU A 235 -12.53 5.63 -5.38
CA LEU A 235 -12.15 6.66 -6.35
C LEU A 235 -12.20 8.08 -5.75
N ARG A 236 -13.21 8.39 -4.92
CA ARG A 236 -13.27 9.68 -4.21
C ARG A 236 -12.12 9.85 -3.21
N GLU A 237 -11.65 8.77 -2.62
CA GLU A 237 -10.50 8.74 -1.71
C GLU A 237 -9.15 8.77 -2.45
N GLY A 238 -9.18 8.77 -3.78
CA GLY A 238 -8.00 8.84 -4.64
C GLY A 238 -7.26 7.51 -4.81
N LEU A 239 -7.91 6.40 -4.45
CA LEU A 239 -7.40 5.07 -4.71
C LEU A 239 -7.57 4.71 -6.18
N VAL A 240 -6.68 3.87 -6.70
CA VAL A 240 -6.70 3.42 -8.08
C VAL A 240 -7.15 1.96 -8.16
N ILE A 241 -8.06 1.69 -9.07
CA ILE A 241 -8.60 0.36 -9.34
C ILE A 241 -8.03 -0.13 -10.66
N PHE A 242 -7.28 -1.22 -10.62
CA PHE A 242 -6.54 -1.73 -11.76
C PHE A 242 -7.26 -2.90 -12.43
N PRO A 243 -7.34 -2.92 -13.77
CA PRO A 243 -7.76 -4.09 -14.51
C PRO A 243 -6.84 -5.28 -14.24
N VAL A 244 -7.44 -6.46 -14.15
CA VAL A 244 -6.73 -7.72 -13.96
C VAL A 244 -6.87 -8.55 -15.21
N THR A 245 -5.78 -9.10 -15.69
CA THR A 245 -5.75 -10.01 -16.82
C THR A 245 -5.15 -11.35 -16.43
N ARG A 246 -5.44 -12.38 -17.21
CA ARG A 246 -4.86 -13.70 -17.01
C ARG A 246 -3.97 -14.07 -18.19
N ALA A 247 -2.74 -14.40 -17.92
CA ALA A 247 -1.80 -14.84 -18.93
C ALA A 247 -2.12 -16.27 -19.38
N THR A 248 -1.59 -16.71 -20.52
CA THR A 248 -1.81 -18.06 -21.07
C THR A 248 -1.29 -19.18 -20.16
N ASN A 249 -0.29 -18.90 -19.32
CA ASN A 249 0.24 -19.82 -18.33
C ASN A 249 -0.59 -19.86 -17.03
N GLY A 250 -1.69 -19.09 -16.96
CA GLY A 250 -2.59 -19.05 -15.82
C GLY A 250 -2.27 -17.99 -14.76
N ASP A 251 -1.15 -17.30 -14.85
CA ASP A 251 -0.77 -16.23 -13.90
C ASP A 251 -1.67 -15.00 -14.06
N TRP A 252 -2.02 -14.39 -12.93
CA TRP A 252 -2.67 -13.08 -12.91
C TRP A 252 -1.66 -11.99 -13.19
N ARG A 253 -2.11 -10.94 -13.89
CA ARG A 253 -1.30 -9.78 -14.24
C ARG A 253 -2.05 -8.49 -13.96
N VAL A 254 -1.33 -7.52 -13.40
CA VAL A 254 -1.80 -6.16 -13.15
C VAL A 254 -0.72 -5.19 -13.61
N GLN A 255 -1.14 -4.17 -14.36
CA GLN A 255 -0.31 -2.98 -14.60
C GLN A 255 -0.79 -1.88 -13.67
N ALA A 256 0.04 -1.50 -12.70
CA ALA A 256 -0.27 -0.54 -11.65
C ALA A 256 0.65 0.69 -11.78
N ASP A 257 0.21 1.67 -12.56
CA ASP A 257 0.93 2.94 -12.74
C ASP A 257 0.45 3.95 -11.69
N PHE A 258 1.39 4.69 -11.08
CA PHE A 258 1.09 5.72 -10.09
C PHE A 258 1.72 7.06 -10.47
N GLN A 259 1.04 8.13 -10.11
CA GLN A 259 1.56 9.49 -10.14
C GLN A 259 1.55 10.04 -8.73
N THR A 260 2.72 10.44 -8.23
CA THR A 260 2.85 11.08 -6.90
C THR A 260 2.28 12.50 -6.96
N ARG A 261 1.85 13.02 -5.80
CA ARG A 261 1.24 14.34 -5.69
C ARG A 261 2.21 15.36 -5.11
#